data_a384246eae5415bc7c88a7a6218e8f7b
#
_entry.id   a384246eae5415bc7c88a7a6218e8f7b
#
_cell.length_a   1.000
_cell.length_b   1.000
_cell.length_c   1.000
_cell.angle_alpha   90.00
_cell.angle_beta   90.00
_cell.angle_gamma   90.00
#
_symmetry.space_group_name_H-M   'P 1'
#
loop_
_entity.id
_entity.type
_entity.pdbx_description
1 polymer ?
#
loop_
_entity_poly.entity_id
_entity_poly.type
_entity_poly.pdbx_seq_one_letter_code
_entity_poly.pdbx_strand_id
1 'polypeptide(L)'
;MTMILERFVLGIKASWPVQASVFAMVGGALLAAADDVTFSWTGYTLVLLNDGFTAANGVYMKKKLDSKELGKYGLMYYNALFMIVPATAIAWCTGDLESSSAYPHWSDMLFLAQFLMSCVMGFVLSYSVMMCTQYNSALTTTIIGCLKNILVTYLGMIIGGDYVYSWLNFVGLNISVLASLGYTYVTFKRKPAPYMLLNDANSKVDTV
;
A
#
# COMPACT_ATOMS: atom_id res chain seq x y z
N MET A 1 -3.43 -11.32 -3.12
CA MET A 1 -4.79 -10.92 -2.70
C MET A 1 -5.37 -9.86 -3.61
N THR A 2 -4.76 -8.68 -3.80
CA THR A 2 -5.28 -7.58 -4.64
C THR A 2 -5.67 -8.00 -6.06
N MET A 3 -4.84 -8.76 -6.77
CA MET A 3 -5.12 -9.26 -8.13
C MET A 3 -6.40 -10.11 -8.20
N ILE A 4 -6.64 -10.93 -7.17
CA ILE A 4 -7.84 -11.76 -7.06
C ILE A 4 -9.07 -10.88 -6.82
N LEU A 5 -8.98 -9.91 -5.91
CA LEU A 5 -10.05 -8.98 -5.60
C LEU A 5 -10.39 -8.06 -6.79
N GLU A 6 -9.39 -7.56 -7.52
CA GLU A 6 -9.64 -6.79 -8.77
C GLU A 6 -10.43 -7.61 -9.79
N ARG A 7 -10.13 -8.90 -9.91
CA ARG A 7 -10.88 -9.77 -10.82
C ARG A 7 -12.34 -9.95 -10.41
N PHE A 8 -12.61 -10.11 -9.10
CA PHE A 8 -13.99 -10.32 -8.60
C PHE A 8 -14.79 -9.03 -8.49
N VAL A 9 -14.18 -7.94 -8.05
CA VAL A 9 -14.91 -6.67 -7.75
C VAL A 9 -14.95 -5.72 -8.94
N LEU A 10 -13.88 -5.66 -9.72
CA LEU A 10 -13.74 -4.75 -10.88
C LEU A 10 -13.85 -5.49 -12.22
N GLY A 11 -13.88 -6.83 -12.23
CA GLY A 11 -13.91 -7.62 -13.47
C GLY A 11 -12.62 -7.56 -14.29
N ILE A 12 -11.54 -6.99 -13.77
CA ILE A 12 -10.28 -6.80 -14.48
C ILE A 12 -9.48 -8.10 -14.47
N LYS A 13 -9.18 -8.62 -15.68
CA LYS A 13 -8.34 -9.81 -15.84
C LYS A 13 -6.88 -9.39 -16.03
N ALA A 14 -6.02 -9.77 -15.08
CA ALA A 14 -4.58 -9.60 -15.22
C ALA A 14 -4.07 -10.50 -16.39
N SER A 15 -3.15 -9.96 -17.18
CA SER A 15 -2.53 -10.73 -18.26
C SER A 15 -1.53 -11.76 -17.73
N TRP A 16 -1.24 -12.76 -18.52
CA TRP A 16 -0.30 -13.82 -18.19
C TRP A 16 1.06 -13.32 -17.66
N PRO A 17 1.75 -12.38 -18.32
CA PRO A 17 3.02 -11.85 -17.78
C PRO A 17 2.87 -11.13 -16.43
N VAL A 18 1.74 -10.44 -16.20
CA VAL A 18 1.43 -9.80 -14.92
C VAL A 18 1.22 -10.86 -13.83
N GLN A 19 0.46 -11.92 -14.14
CA GLN A 19 0.25 -13.03 -13.21
C GLN A 19 1.57 -13.71 -12.84
N ALA A 20 2.43 -13.99 -13.84
CA ALA A 20 3.73 -14.60 -13.62
C ALA A 20 4.62 -13.72 -12.70
N SER A 21 4.65 -12.41 -12.90
CA SER A 21 5.40 -11.48 -12.04
C SER A 21 4.86 -11.49 -10.60
N VAL A 22 3.54 -11.50 -10.42
CA VAL A 22 2.92 -11.55 -9.08
C VAL A 22 3.25 -12.88 -8.38
N PHE A 23 3.19 -14.01 -9.08
CA PHE A 23 3.56 -15.31 -8.50
C PHE A 23 5.05 -15.38 -8.17
N ALA A 24 5.92 -14.79 -8.98
CA ALA A 24 7.35 -14.69 -8.68
C ALA A 24 7.62 -13.82 -7.44
N MET A 25 6.89 -12.69 -7.27
CA MET A 25 6.97 -11.87 -6.04
C MET A 25 6.56 -12.66 -4.80
N VAL A 26 5.44 -13.38 -4.87
CA VAL A 26 4.96 -14.22 -3.74
C VAL A 26 5.98 -15.33 -3.44
N GLY A 27 6.52 -15.98 -4.45
CA GLY A 27 7.57 -17.00 -4.29
C GLY A 27 8.83 -16.45 -3.62
N GLY A 28 9.28 -15.26 -4.02
CA GLY A 28 10.40 -14.56 -3.40
C GLY A 28 10.13 -14.20 -1.93
N ALA A 29 8.92 -13.72 -1.63
CA ALA A 29 8.52 -13.41 -0.26
C ALA A 29 8.45 -14.66 0.63
N LEU A 30 7.93 -15.78 0.12
CA LEU A 30 7.91 -17.07 0.83
C LEU A 30 9.33 -17.60 1.07
N LEU A 31 10.22 -17.46 0.09
CA LEU A 31 11.62 -17.84 0.25
C LEU A 31 12.32 -16.97 1.30
N ALA A 32 12.05 -15.67 1.30
CA ALA A 32 12.59 -14.76 2.31
C ALA A 32 12.09 -15.07 3.72
N ALA A 33 10.85 -15.55 3.85
CA ALA A 33 10.25 -15.93 5.13
C ALA A 33 10.62 -17.36 5.59
N ALA A 34 11.17 -18.19 4.72
CA ALA A 34 11.45 -19.61 5.03
C ALA A 34 12.54 -19.79 6.10
N ASP A 35 13.40 -18.79 6.29
CA ASP A 35 14.49 -18.79 7.28
C ASP A 35 14.20 -17.84 8.45
N ASP A 36 12.92 -17.54 8.70
CA ASP A 36 12.51 -16.71 9.83
C ASP A 36 12.59 -17.51 11.13
N VAL A 37 13.65 -17.25 11.90
CA VAL A 37 13.91 -17.88 13.19
C VAL A 37 12.86 -17.52 14.25
N THR A 38 12.10 -16.43 14.04
CA THR A 38 11.11 -15.89 14.96
C THR A 38 9.68 -16.20 14.55
N PHE A 39 9.43 -17.32 13.87
CA PHE A 39 8.13 -17.70 13.37
C PHE A 39 7.06 -17.66 14.48
N SER A 40 6.05 -16.81 14.29
CA SER A 40 4.90 -16.65 15.19
C SER A 40 3.59 -16.82 14.43
N TRP A 41 2.81 -17.84 14.75
CA TRP A 41 1.47 -18.06 14.16
C TRP A 41 0.58 -16.84 14.27
N THR A 42 0.55 -16.20 15.43
CA THR A 42 -0.24 -14.99 15.69
C THR A 42 0.23 -13.84 14.81
N GLY A 43 1.55 -13.63 14.72
CA GLY A 43 2.13 -12.57 13.89
C GLY A 43 1.79 -12.75 12.40
N TYR A 44 2.01 -13.94 11.86
CA TYR A 44 1.69 -14.22 10.44
C TYR A 44 0.19 -14.12 10.14
N THR A 45 -0.68 -14.57 11.04
CA THR A 45 -2.13 -14.43 10.87
C THR A 45 -2.55 -12.96 10.83
N LEU A 46 -2.02 -12.13 11.74
CA LEU A 46 -2.30 -10.69 11.76
C LEU A 46 -1.80 -9.99 10.50
N VAL A 47 -0.61 -10.34 10.00
CA VAL A 47 -0.09 -9.81 8.74
C VAL A 47 -0.98 -10.19 7.56
N LEU A 48 -1.39 -11.46 7.44
CA LEU A 48 -2.29 -11.90 6.37
C LEU A 48 -3.66 -11.22 6.42
N LEU A 49 -4.21 -11.00 7.61
CA LEU A 49 -5.45 -10.24 7.80
C LEU A 49 -5.26 -8.78 7.36
N ASN A 50 -4.17 -8.14 7.79
CA ASN A 50 -3.84 -6.77 7.38
C ASN A 50 -3.69 -6.66 5.86
N ASP A 51 -3.02 -7.61 5.22
CA ASP A 51 -2.88 -7.65 3.75
C ASP A 51 -4.23 -7.83 3.05
N GLY A 52 -5.12 -8.63 3.62
CA GLY A 52 -6.49 -8.80 3.13
C GLY A 52 -7.29 -7.50 3.18
N PHE A 53 -7.27 -6.81 4.32
CA PHE A 53 -7.93 -5.51 4.48
C PHE A 53 -7.30 -4.42 3.61
N THR A 54 -5.98 -4.40 3.48
CA THR A 54 -5.27 -3.46 2.61
C THR A 54 -5.64 -3.66 1.15
N ALA A 55 -5.68 -4.91 0.69
CA ALA A 55 -6.10 -5.26 -0.66
C ALA A 55 -7.57 -4.88 -0.92
N ALA A 56 -8.46 -5.16 0.03
CA ALA A 56 -9.88 -4.80 -0.06
C ALA A 56 -10.06 -3.28 -0.12
N ASN A 57 -9.37 -2.53 0.74
CA ASN A 57 -9.39 -1.07 0.75
C ASN A 57 -8.90 -0.49 -0.59
N GLY A 58 -7.79 -0.99 -1.13
CA GLY A 58 -7.25 -0.53 -2.42
C GLY A 58 -8.21 -0.75 -3.59
N VAL A 59 -8.83 -1.94 -3.67
CA VAL A 59 -9.78 -2.28 -4.73
C VAL A 59 -11.09 -1.48 -4.58
N TYR A 60 -11.59 -1.32 -3.35
CA TYR A 60 -12.77 -0.52 -3.07
C TYR A 60 -12.53 0.96 -3.39
N MET A 61 -11.38 1.51 -3.01
CA MET A 61 -10.95 2.87 -3.35
C MET A 61 -10.95 3.06 -4.87
N LYS A 62 -10.36 2.12 -5.63
CA LYS A 62 -10.37 2.18 -7.09
C LYS A 62 -11.79 2.21 -7.65
N LYS A 63 -12.67 1.33 -7.18
CA LYS A 63 -14.08 1.28 -7.59
C LYS A 63 -14.80 2.60 -7.34
N LYS A 64 -14.56 3.24 -6.19
CA LYS A 64 -15.20 4.53 -5.84
C LYS A 64 -14.61 5.70 -6.63
N LEU A 65 -13.31 5.68 -6.93
CA LEU A 65 -12.69 6.69 -7.79
C LEU A 65 -13.21 6.61 -9.23
N ASP A 66 -13.44 5.39 -9.74
CA ASP A 66 -13.97 5.19 -11.10
C ASP A 66 -15.44 5.60 -11.21
N SER A 67 -16.24 5.52 -10.13
CA SER A 67 -17.66 5.96 -10.12
C SER A 67 -17.84 7.47 -10.16
N LYS A 68 -16.79 8.25 -9.90
CA LYS A 68 -16.79 9.72 -9.88
C LYS A 68 -17.80 10.40 -8.92
N GLU A 69 -18.54 9.65 -8.12
CA GLU A 69 -19.61 10.17 -7.25
C GLU A 69 -19.10 11.21 -6.23
N LEU A 70 -17.99 10.92 -5.56
CA LEU A 70 -17.44 11.79 -4.52
C LEU A 70 -16.22 12.60 -4.97
N GLY A 71 -15.59 12.22 -6.09
CA GLY A 71 -14.28 12.73 -6.47
C GLY A 71 -13.17 12.30 -5.48
N LYS A 72 -11.93 12.63 -5.83
CA LYS A 72 -10.76 12.21 -5.03
C LYS A 72 -10.69 12.85 -3.63
N TYR A 73 -11.00 14.11 -3.53
CA TYR A 73 -10.94 14.84 -2.25
C TYR A 73 -12.07 14.43 -1.31
N GLY A 74 -13.29 14.25 -1.85
CA GLY A 74 -14.42 13.77 -1.07
C GLY A 74 -14.17 12.36 -0.52
N LEU A 75 -13.66 11.44 -1.35
CA LEU A 75 -13.33 10.09 -0.91
C LEU A 75 -12.28 10.09 0.20
N MET A 76 -11.23 10.92 0.10
CA MET A 76 -10.21 11.04 1.13
C MET A 76 -10.75 11.61 2.44
N TYR A 77 -11.59 12.66 2.35
CA TYR A 77 -12.23 13.29 3.50
C TYR A 77 -13.12 12.30 4.27
N TYR A 78 -14.04 11.63 3.56
CA TYR A 78 -14.93 10.67 4.19
C TYR A 78 -14.20 9.46 4.74
N ASN A 79 -13.17 8.96 4.05
CA ASN A 79 -12.36 7.86 4.58
C ASN A 79 -11.67 8.25 5.90
N ALA A 80 -11.09 9.45 5.97
CA ALA A 80 -10.48 9.96 7.19
C ALA A 80 -11.53 10.15 8.31
N LEU A 81 -12.69 10.73 8.00
CA LEU A 81 -13.77 10.96 8.95
C LEU A 81 -14.28 9.65 9.56
N PHE A 82 -14.54 8.64 8.72
CA PHE A 82 -14.99 7.33 9.20
C PHE A 82 -13.93 6.58 10.01
N MET A 83 -12.64 6.81 9.73
CA MET A 83 -11.55 6.15 10.46
C MET A 83 -11.28 6.77 11.83
N ILE A 84 -11.59 8.05 12.04
CA ILE A 84 -11.37 8.73 13.34
C ILE A 84 -12.16 8.02 14.45
N VAL A 85 -13.44 7.69 14.21
CA VAL A 85 -14.32 7.09 15.24
C VAL A 85 -13.79 5.75 15.75
N PRO A 86 -13.56 4.72 14.89
CA PRO A 86 -13.04 3.45 15.36
C PRO A 86 -11.61 3.56 15.91
N ALA A 87 -10.75 4.40 15.31
CA ALA A 87 -9.39 4.60 15.81
C ALA A 87 -9.39 5.20 17.23
N THR A 88 -10.23 6.20 17.50
CA THR A 88 -10.37 6.79 18.84
C THR A 88 -10.95 5.79 19.83
N ALA A 89 -11.95 4.99 19.43
CA ALA A 89 -12.53 3.95 20.27
C ALA A 89 -11.51 2.87 20.65
N ILE A 90 -10.70 2.42 19.71
CA ILE A 90 -9.63 1.45 19.96
C ILE A 90 -8.58 2.06 20.90
N ALA A 91 -8.11 3.28 20.63
CA ALA A 91 -7.12 3.97 21.48
C ALA A 91 -7.62 4.18 22.91
N TRP A 92 -8.93 4.38 23.09
CA TRP A 92 -9.55 4.41 24.41
C TRP A 92 -9.50 3.03 25.08
N CYS A 93 -9.91 1.98 24.39
CA CYS A 93 -9.96 0.62 24.95
C CYS A 93 -8.57 0.04 25.26
N THR A 94 -7.54 0.44 24.50
CA THR A 94 -6.13 0.02 24.73
C THR A 94 -5.43 0.86 25.81
N GLY A 95 -6.00 2.00 26.24
CA GLY A 95 -5.35 2.93 27.16
C GLY A 95 -4.31 3.83 26.50
N ASP A 96 -4.19 3.81 25.18
CA ASP A 96 -3.22 4.62 24.43
C ASP A 96 -3.49 6.12 24.57
N LEU A 97 -4.76 6.52 24.71
CA LEU A 97 -5.15 7.93 24.94
C LEU A 97 -4.59 8.46 26.26
N GLU A 98 -4.67 7.67 27.33
CA GLU A 98 -4.15 8.05 28.66
C GLU A 98 -2.63 8.10 28.63
N SER A 99 -1.99 7.06 28.09
CA SER A 99 -0.54 7.01 27.90
C SER A 99 -0.02 8.15 27.04
N SER A 100 -0.72 8.51 25.98
CA SER A 100 -0.38 9.62 25.09
C SER A 100 -0.50 10.97 25.81
N SER A 101 -1.56 11.19 26.59
CA SER A 101 -1.73 12.44 27.33
C SER A 101 -0.69 12.65 28.43
N ALA A 102 -0.21 11.56 29.03
CA ALA A 102 0.80 11.56 30.09
C ALA A 102 2.25 11.59 29.57
N TYR A 103 2.45 11.61 28.25
CA TYR A 103 3.79 11.55 27.66
C TYR A 103 4.61 12.81 28.00
N PRO A 104 5.80 12.67 28.62
CA PRO A 104 6.52 13.81 29.23
C PRO A 104 7.15 14.77 28.22
N HIS A 105 7.37 14.34 26.97
CA HIS A 105 8.08 15.13 25.97
C HIS A 105 7.17 16.00 25.08
N TRP A 106 5.89 16.20 25.43
CA TRP A 106 5.02 17.13 24.70
C TRP A 106 5.53 18.59 24.72
N SER A 107 6.32 18.94 25.74
CA SER A 107 6.95 20.27 25.85
C SER A 107 8.26 20.40 25.07
N ASP A 108 8.79 19.31 24.49
CA ASP A 108 10.00 19.33 23.71
C ASP A 108 9.69 19.78 22.27
N MET A 109 10.26 20.92 21.89
CA MET A 109 10.05 21.53 20.57
C MET A 109 10.52 20.64 19.43
N LEU A 110 11.59 19.85 19.64
CA LEU A 110 12.09 18.92 18.63
C LEU A 110 11.11 17.76 18.41
N PHE A 111 10.61 17.17 19.50
CA PHE A 111 9.59 16.13 19.44
C PHE A 111 8.32 16.62 18.73
N LEU A 112 7.82 17.82 19.12
CA LEU A 112 6.63 18.38 18.52
C LEU A 112 6.80 18.65 17.02
N ALA A 113 7.95 19.16 16.61
CA ALA A 113 8.25 19.38 15.18
C ALA A 113 8.28 18.05 14.40
N GLN A 114 8.91 17.00 14.94
CA GLN A 114 8.94 15.66 14.33
C GLN A 114 7.55 15.03 14.25
N PHE A 115 6.75 15.17 15.29
CA PHE A 115 5.37 14.68 15.34
C PHE A 115 4.50 15.36 14.27
N LEU A 116 4.54 16.69 14.18
CA LEU A 116 3.80 17.43 13.15
C LEU A 116 4.28 17.09 11.73
N MET A 117 5.60 16.95 11.54
CA MET A 117 6.16 16.52 10.26
C MET A 117 5.64 15.13 9.89
N SER A 118 5.58 14.19 10.83
CA SER A 118 5.04 12.84 10.61
C SER A 118 3.56 12.88 10.19
N CYS A 119 2.74 13.73 10.82
CA CYS A 119 1.34 13.93 10.44
C CYS A 119 1.20 14.45 9.01
N VAL A 120 1.99 15.47 8.64
CA VAL A 120 1.98 16.03 7.28
C VAL A 120 2.43 14.98 6.25
N MET A 121 3.49 14.22 6.56
CA MET A 121 3.98 13.16 5.67
C MET A 121 2.97 12.01 5.53
N GLY A 122 2.23 11.67 6.59
CA GLY A 122 1.12 10.71 6.53
C GLY A 122 0.01 11.16 5.56
N PHE A 123 -0.35 12.44 5.60
CA PHE A 123 -1.31 13.02 4.66
C PHE A 123 -0.78 12.97 3.21
N VAL A 124 0.46 13.39 2.97
CA VAL A 124 1.10 13.36 1.65
C VAL A 124 1.15 11.93 1.09
N LEU A 125 1.51 10.96 1.94
CA LEU A 125 1.51 9.54 1.58
C LEU A 125 0.12 9.06 1.16
N SER A 126 -0.91 9.34 1.96
CA SER A 126 -2.30 8.94 1.69
C SER A 126 -2.80 9.55 0.38
N TYR A 127 -2.51 10.83 0.15
CA TYR A 127 -2.84 11.51 -1.10
C TYR A 127 -2.11 10.88 -2.31
N SER A 128 -0.82 10.59 -2.18
CA SER A 128 -0.02 9.97 -3.24
C SER A 128 -0.50 8.57 -3.59
N VAL A 129 -0.86 7.76 -2.59
CA VAL A 129 -1.45 6.42 -2.79
C VAL A 129 -2.77 6.51 -3.55
N MET A 130 -3.63 7.46 -3.17
CA MET A 130 -4.90 7.67 -3.85
C MET A 130 -4.71 8.10 -5.30
N MET A 131 -3.81 9.05 -5.56
CA MET A 131 -3.48 9.49 -6.92
C MET A 131 -2.91 8.34 -7.76
N CYS A 132 -1.99 7.55 -7.19
CA CYS A 132 -1.46 6.37 -7.86
C CYS A 132 -2.56 5.38 -8.24
N THR A 133 -3.50 5.11 -7.32
CA THR A 133 -4.63 4.20 -7.55
C THR A 133 -5.60 4.75 -8.59
N GLN A 134 -5.82 6.06 -8.62
CA GLN A 134 -6.71 6.70 -9.59
C GLN A 134 -6.19 6.57 -11.02
N TYR A 135 -4.93 6.90 -11.24
CA TYR A 135 -4.33 6.90 -12.57
C TYR A 135 -3.87 5.53 -13.06
N ASN A 136 -3.66 4.60 -12.13
CA ASN A 136 -3.26 3.22 -12.44
C ASN A 136 -4.33 2.22 -11.94
N SER A 137 -3.89 1.05 -11.47
CA SER A 137 -4.76 0.06 -10.83
C SER A 137 -4.41 -0.08 -9.34
N ALA A 138 -5.33 -0.67 -8.57
CA ALA A 138 -5.07 -1.02 -7.18
C ALA A 138 -3.88 -2.00 -7.07
N LEU A 139 -3.76 -2.93 -8.02
CA LEU A 139 -2.63 -3.86 -8.10
C LEU A 139 -1.30 -3.12 -8.29
N THR A 140 -1.24 -2.16 -9.23
CA THR A 140 -0.02 -1.34 -9.45
C THR A 140 0.37 -0.59 -8.19
N THR A 141 -0.57 0.04 -7.50
CA THR A 141 -0.35 0.76 -6.24
C THR A 141 0.20 -0.17 -5.15
N THR A 142 -0.36 -1.38 -5.03
CA THR A 142 0.12 -2.39 -4.08
C THR A 142 1.56 -2.80 -4.36
N ILE A 143 1.92 -3.00 -5.63
CA ILE A 143 3.28 -3.41 -6.02
C ILE A 143 4.30 -2.30 -5.77
N ILE A 144 3.94 -1.04 -6.03
CA ILE A 144 4.78 0.11 -5.67
C ILE A 144 4.96 0.19 -4.15
N GLY A 145 3.91 -0.11 -3.38
CA GLY A 145 3.98 -0.24 -1.91
C GLY A 145 4.96 -1.32 -1.46
N CYS A 146 4.95 -2.49 -2.11
CA CYS A 146 5.92 -3.56 -1.85
C CYS A 146 7.36 -3.11 -2.15
N LEU A 147 7.60 -2.46 -3.29
CA LEU A 147 8.91 -1.90 -3.63
C LEU A 147 9.41 -0.90 -2.58
N LYS A 148 8.53 0.01 -2.14
CA LYS A 148 8.85 0.93 -1.06
C LYS A 148 9.29 0.19 0.20
N ASN A 149 8.55 -0.84 0.62
CA ASN A 149 8.87 -1.61 1.83
C ASN A 149 10.21 -2.33 1.71
N ILE A 150 10.53 -2.89 0.54
CA ILE A 150 11.83 -3.51 0.27
C ILE A 150 12.97 -2.49 0.40
N LEU A 151 12.81 -1.27 -0.18
CA LEU A 151 13.80 -0.20 -0.05
C LEU A 151 14.01 0.20 1.42
N VAL A 152 12.93 0.33 2.19
CA VAL A 152 13.00 0.62 3.64
C VAL A 152 13.72 -0.51 4.39
N THR A 153 13.49 -1.77 4.02
CA THR A 153 14.19 -2.92 4.61
C THR A 153 15.70 -2.85 4.34
N TYR A 154 16.12 -2.59 3.09
CA TYR A 154 17.54 -2.45 2.77
C TYR A 154 18.20 -1.27 3.50
N LEU A 155 17.51 -0.12 3.59
CA LEU A 155 18.01 1.01 4.37
C LEU A 155 18.13 0.67 5.85
N GLY A 156 17.15 -0.06 6.41
CA GLY A 156 17.17 -0.54 7.79
C GLY A 156 18.34 -1.48 8.06
N MET A 157 18.67 -2.37 7.11
CA MET A 157 19.85 -3.26 7.22
C MET A 157 21.16 -2.48 7.29
N ILE A 158 21.26 -1.34 6.59
CA ILE A 158 22.49 -0.52 6.55
C ILE A 158 22.57 0.38 7.79
N ILE A 159 21.46 0.98 8.21
CA ILE A 159 21.43 2.01 9.26
C ILE A 159 21.20 1.39 10.64
N GLY A 160 20.38 0.33 10.74
CA GLY A 160 19.94 -0.24 12.03
C GLY A 160 20.98 -1.09 12.74
N GLY A 161 21.93 -1.68 12.03
CA GLY A 161 23.03 -2.48 12.61
C GLY A 161 22.64 -3.82 13.28
N ASP A 162 21.36 -4.08 13.50
CA ASP A 162 20.86 -5.27 14.22
C ASP A 162 20.43 -6.41 13.27
N TYR A 163 20.72 -6.28 11.98
CA TYR A 163 20.29 -7.26 10.99
C TYR A 163 21.13 -8.52 11.03
N VAL A 164 20.49 -9.64 11.34
CA VAL A 164 21.11 -10.98 11.20
C VAL A 164 21.00 -11.38 9.73
N TYR A 165 22.13 -11.42 9.04
CA TYR A 165 22.20 -11.78 7.63
C TYR A 165 21.75 -13.23 7.42
N SER A 166 20.72 -13.43 6.60
CA SER A 166 20.29 -14.72 6.09
C SER A 166 20.40 -14.74 4.57
N TRP A 167 21.10 -15.75 4.04
CA TRP A 167 21.24 -15.93 2.60
C TRP A 167 19.90 -16.16 1.89
N LEU A 168 18.99 -16.96 2.50
CA LEU A 168 17.65 -17.20 1.94
C LEU A 168 16.82 -15.91 1.92
N ASN A 169 16.83 -15.15 2.99
CA ASN A 169 16.14 -13.87 3.07
C ASN A 169 16.65 -12.92 2.00
N PHE A 170 17.97 -12.78 1.86
CA PHE A 170 18.58 -11.92 0.84
C PHE A 170 18.19 -12.34 -0.58
N VAL A 171 18.27 -13.62 -0.92
CA VAL A 171 17.88 -14.14 -2.25
C VAL A 171 16.39 -13.94 -2.49
N GLY A 172 15.54 -14.24 -1.51
CA GLY A 172 14.09 -14.06 -1.62
C GLY A 172 13.69 -12.61 -1.86
N LEU A 173 14.30 -11.66 -1.14
CA LEU A 173 14.09 -10.22 -1.35
C LEU A 173 14.50 -9.80 -2.77
N ASN A 174 15.66 -10.23 -3.26
CA ASN A 174 16.12 -9.91 -4.61
C ASN A 174 15.20 -10.47 -5.69
N ILE A 175 14.69 -11.69 -5.54
CA ILE A 175 13.69 -12.27 -6.45
C ILE A 175 12.43 -11.39 -6.47
N SER A 176 11.93 -10.96 -5.30
CA SER A 176 10.77 -10.08 -5.20
C SER A 176 10.99 -8.73 -5.88
N VAL A 177 12.19 -8.13 -5.71
CA VAL A 177 12.57 -6.88 -6.40
C VAL A 177 12.54 -7.05 -7.91
N LEU A 178 13.25 -8.06 -8.43
CA LEU A 178 13.33 -8.33 -9.88
C LEU A 178 11.94 -8.62 -10.48
N ALA A 179 11.12 -9.37 -9.78
CA ALA A 179 9.74 -9.63 -10.19
C ALA A 179 8.88 -8.35 -10.20
N SER A 180 9.05 -7.45 -9.23
CA SER A 180 8.37 -6.16 -9.16
C SER A 180 8.80 -5.21 -10.28
N LEU A 181 10.09 -5.19 -10.60
CA LEU A 181 10.62 -4.45 -11.76
C LEU A 181 10.08 -5.03 -13.08
N GLY A 182 10.03 -6.37 -13.20
CA GLY A 182 9.42 -7.05 -14.34
C GLY A 182 7.95 -6.69 -14.52
N TYR A 183 7.18 -6.68 -13.42
CA TYR A 183 5.80 -6.20 -13.44
C TYR A 183 5.69 -4.76 -13.94
N THR A 184 6.52 -3.87 -13.39
CA THR A 184 6.55 -2.46 -13.76
C THR A 184 6.83 -2.30 -15.25
N TYR A 185 7.86 -2.98 -15.76
CA TYR A 185 8.19 -2.97 -17.19
C TYR A 185 7.04 -3.44 -18.08
N VAL A 186 6.41 -4.58 -17.73
CA VAL A 186 5.28 -5.13 -18.51
C VAL A 186 4.08 -4.18 -18.47
N THR A 187 3.80 -3.56 -17.34
CA THR A 187 2.66 -2.67 -17.17
C THR A 187 2.85 -1.36 -17.93
N PHE A 188 4.02 -0.74 -17.85
CA PHE A 188 4.29 0.53 -18.55
C PHE A 188 4.51 0.37 -20.06
N LYS A 189 4.99 -0.80 -20.52
CA LYS A 189 5.12 -1.08 -21.96
C LYS A 189 3.76 -1.30 -22.64
N ARG A 190 2.73 -1.68 -21.89
CA ARG A 190 1.36 -1.73 -22.41
C ARG A 190 0.84 -0.30 -22.49
N LYS A 191 0.47 0.13 -23.73
CA LYS A 191 -0.22 1.41 -23.95
C LYS A 191 -1.38 1.55 -22.96
N PRO A 192 -1.64 2.77 -22.44
CA PRO A 192 -2.75 3.00 -21.51
C PRO A 192 -4.04 2.44 -22.08
N ALA A 193 -4.83 1.80 -21.22
CA ALA A 193 -6.08 1.17 -21.61
C ALA A 193 -7.05 2.20 -22.23
N PRO A 194 -7.97 1.78 -23.13
CA PRO A 194 -8.82 2.68 -23.92
C PRO A 194 -9.69 3.68 -23.12
N TYR A 195 -9.85 3.48 -21.80
CA TYR A 195 -10.65 4.39 -20.97
C TYR A 195 -10.05 5.80 -20.79
N MET A 196 -8.75 6.00 -20.99
CA MET A 196 -8.18 7.35 -21.08
C MET A 196 -8.61 8.07 -22.35
N LEU A 197 -8.72 7.34 -23.47
CA LEU A 197 -9.19 7.88 -24.73
C LEU A 197 -10.71 8.16 -24.73
N LEU A 198 -11.49 7.35 -23.99
CA LEU A 198 -12.92 7.59 -23.80
C LEU A 198 -13.20 8.80 -22.90
N ASN A 199 -12.34 9.08 -21.93
CA ASN A 199 -12.48 10.24 -21.06
C ASN A 199 -12.14 11.55 -21.80
N ASP A 200 -11.14 11.55 -22.68
CA ASP A 200 -10.81 12.69 -23.55
C ASP A 200 -11.87 12.90 -24.64
N ALA A 201 -12.49 11.85 -25.14
CA ALA A 201 -13.59 11.96 -26.09
C ALA A 201 -14.87 12.53 -25.46
N ASN A 202 -15.22 12.10 -24.23
CA ASN A 202 -16.37 12.61 -23.51
C ASN A 202 -16.17 14.06 -23.03
N SER A 203 -14.96 14.44 -22.61
CA SER A 203 -14.68 15.84 -22.22
C SER A 203 -14.75 16.82 -23.40
N LYS A 204 -14.59 16.35 -24.63
CA LYS A 204 -14.74 17.17 -25.86
C LYS A 204 -16.19 17.28 -26.33
N VAL A 205 -17.06 16.36 -25.90
CA VAL A 205 -18.50 16.42 -26.23
C VAL A 205 -19.25 17.37 -25.27
N ASP A 206 -18.79 17.50 -24.02
CA ASP A 206 -19.39 18.39 -23.01
C ASP A 206 -18.98 19.87 -23.18
N THR A 207 -18.15 20.20 -24.19
CA THR A 207 -17.67 21.57 -24.49
C THR A 207 -18.22 22.13 -25.82
N VAL A 208 -19.20 21.48 -26.46
CA VAL A 208 -19.97 21.95 -27.62
C VAL A 208 -21.41 22.11 -27.22
#